data_9db6ddb5c031ce7aa72e5f2ddf15c462
#
_entry.id   9db6ddb5c031ce7aa72e5f2ddf15c462
#
_cell.length_a   1.000
_cell.length_b   1.000
_cell.length_c   1.000
_cell.angle_alpha   90.00
_cell.angle_beta   90.00
_cell.angle_gamma   90.00
#
_symmetry.space_group_name_H-M   'P 1'
#
loop_
_entity.id
_entity.type
_entity.pdbx_description
1 polymer ?
#
loop_
_entity_poly.entity_id
_entity_poly.type
_entity_poly.pdbx_seq_one_letter_code
_entity_poly.pdbx_strand_id
1 'polypeptide(L)'
;MAFIQFLKRKNRLEEGGRNQAPMQLDEGEPEKNCPNCHKDIPISRLAAADMVCRCGYHFRLRARQRIEVLTDRGSFWELYKNLSTDDPLQFPGYRQKLKLAASMSNEQEGVLCGTAKIYEQACCLFVM
;
A
#
# COMPACT_ATOMS: atom_id res chain seq x y z
N MET A 1 -2.10 -12.81 -9.73
CA MET A 1 -0.73 -12.41 -10.15
C MET A 1 -0.48 -10.91 -10.15
N ALA A 2 -1.48 -10.02 -10.21
CA ALA A 2 -1.29 -8.55 -10.21
C ALA A 2 -0.75 -7.99 -8.88
N PHE A 3 -1.04 -8.62 -7.75
CA PHE A 3 -0.62 -8.20 -6.41
C PHE A 3 0.90 -8.25 -6.19
N ILE A 4 1.58 -9.22 -6.84
CA ILE A 4 3.03 -9.36 -6.76
C ILE A 4 3.77 -8.24 -7.50
N GLN A 5 3.18 -7.69 -8.58
CA GLN A 5 3.77 -6.56 -9.30
C GLN A 5 3.71 -5.25 -8.51
N PHE A 6 2.72 -5.09 -7.64
CA PHE A 6 2.61 -3.90 -6.79
C PHE A 6 3.74 -3.85 -5.73
N LEU A 7 4.12 -5.02 -5.20
CA LEU A 7 5.23 -5.14 -4.23
C LEU A 7 6.62 -5.02 -4.88
N LYS A 8 6.71 -5.22 -6.21
CA LYS A 8 7.97 -5.14 -6.98
C LYS A 8 8.23 -3.79 -7.65
N ARG A 9 7.45 -2.75 -7.39
CA ARG A 9 7.78 -1.42 -7.89
C ARG A 9 9.05 -0.92 -7.22
N LYS A 10 10.19 -1.19 -7.89
CA LYS A 10 11.46 -0.53 -7.60
C LYS A 10 11.24 0.98 -7.64
N ASN A 11 11.72 1.67 -6.63
CA ASN A 11 11.75 3.13 -6.61
C ASN A 11 12.51 3.62 -7.85
N ARG A 12 11.86 4.38 -8.70
CA ARG A 12 12.47 4.99 -9.90
C ARG A 12 13.64 5.93 -9.60
N LEU A 13 13.88 6.23 -8.32
CA LEU A 13 15.00 7.07 -7.86
C LEU A 13 16.34 6.33 -7.84
N GLU A 14 16.35 5.00 -7.99
CA GLU A 14 17.59 4.21 -7.98
C GLU A 14 18.20 4.00 -9.37
N GLU A 15 17.51 4.35 -10.45
CA GLU A 15 18.00 4.16 -11.82
C GLU A 15 19.05 5.18 -12.28
N GLY A 16 19.43 6.16 -11.44
CA GLY A 16 20.37 7.25 -11.78
C GLY A 16 21.82 7.09 -11.31
N GLY A 17 22.22 5.99 -10.72
CA GLY A 17 23.55 5.81 -10.11
C GLY A 17 24.40 4.73 -10.76
N ARG A 18 25.35 5.15 -11.63
CA ARG A 18 26.65 4.52 -12.01
C ARG A 18 26.76 3.00 -11.90
N ASN A 19 27.04 2.39 -13.05
CA ASN A 19 27.64 1.06 -13.27
C ASN A 19 28.54 0.58 -12.10
N GLN A 20 27.98 -0.10 -11.14
CA GLN A 20 28.65 -1.11 -10.36
C GLN A 20 28.00 -2.43 -10.74
N ALA A 21 28.84 -3.39 -11.18
CA ALA A 21 28.41 -4.73 -11.44
C ALA A 21 27.55 -5.23 -10.25
N PRO A 22 26.38 -5.86 -10.50
CA PRO A 22 25.55 -6.34 -9.43
C PRO A 22 26.32 -7.41 -8.67
N MET A 23 26.73 -7.08 -7.45
CA MET A 23 27.03 -8.10 -6.45
C MET A 23 25.73 -8.89 -6.29
N GLN A 24 25.69 -10.12 -6.80
CA GLN A 24 24.59 -11.04 -6.59
C GLN A 24 24.56 -11.38 -5.09
N LEU A 25 23.89 -10.55 -4.31
CA LEU A 25 23.35 -10.97 -3.05
C LEU A 25 22.14 -11.84 -3.43
N ASP A 26 22.17 -13.09 -3.03
CA ASP A 26 20.97 -13.91 -2.94
C ASP A 26 20.03 -13.21 -1.97
N GLU A 27 19.30 -12.21 -2.48
CA GLU A 27 18.23 -11.56 -1.73
C GLU A 27 17.11 -12.59 -1.64
N GLY A 28 17.11 -13.33 -0.54
CA GLY A 28 15.99 -14.16 -0.15
C GLY A 28 14.71 -13.33 -0.24
N GLU A 29 13.61 -13.92 -0.64
CA GLU A 29 12.32 -13.24 -0.75
C GLU A 29 12.03 -12.53 0.59
N PRO A 30 11.63 -11.23 0.58
CA PRO A 30 11.38 -10.50 1.82
C PRO A 30 10.28 -11.19 2.64
N GLU A 31 10.55 -11.38 3.91
CA GLU A 31 9.66 -12.07 4.84
C GLU A 31 9.07 -11.08 5.85
N LYS A 32 7.91 -11.45 6.41
CA LYS A 32 7.26 -10.69 7.47
C LYS A 32 6.98 -11.60 8.66
N ASN A 33 7.46 -11.18 9.85
CA ASN A 33 7.21 -11.91 11.07
C ASN A 33 5.75 -11.72 11.53
N CYS A 34 5.10 -12.81 11.89
CA CYS A 34 3.73 -12.79 12.41
C CYS A 34 3.74 -12.53 13.92
N PRO A 35 3.12 -11.44 14.40
CA PRO A 35 3.13 -11.13 15.84
C PRO A 35 2.37 -12.12 16.71
N ASN A 36 1.50 -12.95 16.13
CA ASN A 36 0.74 -13.95 16.87
C ASN A 36 1.44 -15.30 16.98
N CYS A 37 2.02 -15.81 15.90
CA CYS A 37 2.65 -17.14 15.89
C CYS A 37 4.17 -17.09 15.72
N HIS A 38 4.76 -15.89 15.60
CA HIS A 38 6.20 -15.60 15.46
C HIS A 38 6.90 -16.30 14.29
N LYS A 39 6.15 -16.74 13.29
CA LYS A 39 6.70 -17.33 12.08
C LYS A 39 7.00 -16.25 11.05
N ASP A 40 8.14 -16.39 10.38
CA ASP A 40 8.46 -15.60 9.21
C ASP A 40 7.73 -16.15 8.00
N ILE A 41 7.11 -15.26 7.24
CA ILE A 41 6.24 -15.63 6.12
C ILE A 41 6.65 -14.79 4.93
N PRO A 42 6.97 -15.42 3.78
CA PRO A 42 7.25 -14.71 2.55
C PRO A 42 6.10 -13.77 2.16
N ILE A 43 6.43 -12.55 1.75
CA ILE A 43 5.42 -11.54 1.39
C ILE A 43 4.53 -12.00 0.24
N SER A 44 5.08 -12.74 -0.71
CA SER A 44 4.32 -13.35 -1.82
C SER A 44 3.21 -14.28 -1.31
N ARG A 45 3.52 -15.08 -0.28
CA ARG A 45 2.57 -15.99 0.33
C ARG A 45 1.48 -15.26 1.12
N LEU A 46 1.85 -14.19 1.84
CA LEU A 46 0.89 -13.34 2.52
C LEU A 46 -0.05 -12.63 1.51
N ALA A 47 0.52 -12.14 0.41
CA ALA A 47 -0.25 -11.51 -0.64
C ALA A 47 -1.25 -12.47 -1.30
N ALA A 48 -0.85 -13.72 -1.52
CA ALA A 48 -1.74 -14.76 -2.07
C ALA A 48 -2.83 -15.20 -1.09
N ALA A 49 -2.68 -14.91 0.20
CA ALA A 49 -3.62 -15.22 1.27
C ALA A 49 -4.31 -13.96 1.83
N ASP A 50 -4.48 -12.92 1.01
CA ASP A 50 -5.12 -11.65 1.37
C ASP A 50 -4.57 -11.04 2.67
N MET A 51 -3.26 -11.18 2.89
CA MET A 51 -2.54 -10.73 4.08
C MET A 51 -3.00 -11.41 5.38
N VAL A 52 -3.48 -12.65 5.29
CA VAL A 52 -3.87 -13.47 6.46
C VAL A 52 -2.82 -14.54 6.72
N CYS A 53 -2.34 -14.63 7.95
CA CYS A 53 -1.46 -15.69 8.38
C CYS A 53 -2.23 -17.02 8.55
N ARG A 54 -1.56 -18.15 8.39
CA ARG A 54 -2.14 -19.48 8.66
C ARG A 54 -2.68 -19.64 10.09
N CYS A 55 -2.19 -18.87 11.05
CA CYS A 55 -2.70 -18.86 12.42
C CYS A 55 -3.96 -18.01 12.61
N GLY A 56 -4.51 -17.42 11.53
CA GLY A 56 -5.67 -16.54 11.55
C GLY A 56 -5.35 -15.08 11.86
N TYR A 57 -4.07 -14.70 12.03
CA TYR A 57 -3.72 -13.30 12.23
C TYR A 57 -3.84 -12.51 10.92
N HIS A 58 -4.56 -11.38 10.95
CA HIS A 58 -4.74 -10.46 9.84
C HIS A 58 -3.72 -9.34 9.90
N PHE A 59 -2.85 -9.26 8.90
CA PHE A 59 -1.96 -8.11 8.75
C PHE A 59 -2.72 -6.91 8.21
N ARG A 60 -2.29 -5.71 8.61
CA ARG A 60 -2.89 -4.47 8.13
C ARG A 60 -2.65 -4.29 6.64
N LEU A 61 -3.72 -4.08 5.88
CA LEU A 61 -3.70 -3.64 4.49
C LEU A 61 -3.66 -2.12 4.42
N ARG A 62 -2.92 -1.58 3.47
CA ARG A 62 -3.03 -0.17 3.09
C ARG A 62 -4.30 0.04 2.27
N ALA A 63 -4.78 1.30 2.22
CA ALA A 63 -6.02 1.62 1.53
C ALA A 63 -6.06 1.14 0.06
N ARG A 64 -5.00 1.37 -0.71
CA ARG A 64 -4.93 0.89 -2.10
C ARG A 64 -4.93 -0.63 -2.24
N GLN A 65 -4.24 -1.33 -1.35
CA GLN A 65 -4.26 -2.79 -1.33
C GLN A 65 -5.67 -3.33 -1.03
N ARG A 66 -6.39 -2.67 -0.10
CA ARG A 66 -7.76 -3.04 0.21
C ARG A 66 -8.69 -2.81 -0.98
N ILE A 67 -8.52 -1.72 -1.71
CA ILE A 67 -9.27 -1.44 -2.94
C ILE A 67 -9.02 -2.57 -3.97
N GLU A 68 -7.76 -2.93 -4.21
CA GLU A 68 -7.41 -4.00 -5.16
C GLU A 68 -8.00 -5.36 -4.79
N VAL A 69 -8.11 -5.67 -3.50
CA VAL A 69 -8.72 -6.94 -3.01
C VAL A 69 -10.23 -6.92 -3.15
N LEU A 70 -10.88 -5.77 -2.94
CA LEU A 70 -12.34 -5.69 -2.88
C LEU A 70 -13.00 -5.44 -4.22
N THR A 71 -12.31 -4.79 -5.17
CA THR A 71 -12.93 -4.33 -6.41
C THR A 71 -12.53 -5.19 -7.61
N ASP A 72 -13.39 -5.17 -8.61
CA ASP A 72 -13.08 -5.77 -9.91
C ASP A 72 -11.84 -5.12 -10.50
N ARG A 73 -10.98 -5.92 -11.09
CA ARG A 73 -9.67 -5.49 -11.57
C ARG A 73 -9.77 -4.29 -12.51
N GLY A 74 -9.08 -3.19 -12.12
CA GLY A 74 -9.03 -1.97 -12.93
C GLY A 74 -10.31 -1.14 -12.94
N SER A 75 -11.30 -1.47 -12.11
CA SER A 75 -12.58 -0.75 -12.06
C SER A 75 -12.54 0.49 -11.16
N PHE A 76 -11.53 0.63 -10.30
CA PHE A 76 -11.45 1.75 -9.38
C PHE A 76 -11.02 3.02 -10.08
N TRP A 77 -11.84 4.06 -9.96
CA TRP A 77 -11.57 5.43 -10.40
C TRP A 77 -11.56 6.36 -9.20
N GLU A 78 -10.37 6.87 -8.86
CA GLU A 78 -10.16 7.76 -7.70
C GLU A 78 -10.76 9.14 -7.97
N LEU A 79 -11.60 9.61 -7.05
CA LEU A 79 -12.17 10.94 -7.03
C LEU A 79 -11.38 11.83 -6.06
N TYR A 80 -11.38 13.14 -6.34
CA TYR A 80 -10.78 14.16 -5.47
C TYR A 80 -9.30 13.93 -5.14
N LYS A 81 -8.57 13.31 -6.04
CA LYS A 81 -7.14 12.99 -5.86
C LYS A 81 -6.27 14.19 -5.46
N ASN A 82 -6.68 15.40 -5.84
CA ASN A 82 -5.95 16.64 -5.58
C ASN A 82 -6.42 17.38 -4.32
N LEU A 83 -7.39 16.82 -3.58
CA LEU A 83 -7.76 17.40 -2.30
C LEU A 83 -6.66 17.10 -1.29
N SER A 84 -6.28 18.12 -0.55
CA SER A 84 -5.37 18.02 0.57
C SER A 84 -5.85 18.92 1.70
N THR A 85 -5.61 18.48 2.92
CA THR A 85 -5.90 19.27 4.11
C THR A 85 -4.98 20.47 4.19
N ASP A 86 -5.56 21.65 4.30
CA ASP A 86 -4.88 22.87 4.69
C ASP A 86 -4.88 23.02 6.22
N ASP A 87 -3.88 23.72 6.75
CA ASP A 87 -3.81 24.07 8.17
C ASP A 87 -4.21 25.55 8.34
N PRO A 88 -5.51 25.88 8.28
CA PRO A 88 -6.00 27.27 8.36
C PRO A 88 -5.76 27.87 9.74
N LEU A 89 -5.67 27.06 10.78
CA LEU A 89 -5.41 27.49 12.16
C LEU A 89 -3.93 27.64 12.46
N GLN A 90 -3.06 27.22 11.55
CA GLN A 90 -1.59 27.24 11.69
C GLN A 90 -1.13 26.61 13.03
N PHE A 91 -1.73 25.43 13.35
CA PHE A 91 -1.45 24.77 14.62
C PHE A 91 0.02 24.35 14.73
N PRO A 92 0.68 24.62 15.86
CA PRO A 92 2.11 24.34 16.02
C PRO A 92 2.46 22.88 15.75
N GLY A 93 3.35 22.62 14.79
CA GLY A 93 3.82 21.28 14.43
C GLY A 93 2.85 20.44 13.57
N TYR A 94 1.65 20.93 13.27
CA TYR A 94 0.67 20.16 12.50
C TYR A 94 1.11 19.90 11.06
N ARG A 95 1.64 20.89 10.37
CA ARG A 95 2.18 20.73 9.00
C ARG A 95 3.29 19.69 8.91
N GLN A 96 4.12 19.61 9.93
CA GLN A 96 5.20 18.60 9.98
C GLN A 96 4.61 17.20 10.14
N LYS A 97 3.59 17.03 10.99
CA LYS A 97 2.88 15.77 11.18
C LYS A 97 2.17 15.33 9.89
N LEU A 98 1.52 16.25 9.18
CA LEU A 98 0.87 15.95 7.89
C LEU A 98 1.91 15.46 6.86
N LYS A 99 3.03 16.15 6.71
CA LYS A 99 4.09 15.74 5.79
C LYS A 99 4.65 14.37 6.14
N LEU A 100 4.88 14.11 7.43
CA LEU A 100 5.36 12.81 7.89
C LEU A 100 4.32 11.71 7.62
N ALA A 101 3.05 11.94 7.92
CA ALA A 101 1.98 10.99 7.67
C ALA A 101 1.84 10.68 6.17
N ALA A 102 1.88 11.69 5.31
CA ALA A 102 1.85 11.54 3.87
C ALA A 102 3.05 10.74 3.33
N SER A 103 4.25 10.98 3.85
CA SER A 103 5.44 10.23 3.45
C SER A 103 5.40 8.76 3.90
N MET A 104 4.84 8.48 5.08
CA MET A 104 4.72 7.11 5.62
C MET A 104 3.62 6.30 4.92
N SER A 105 2.48 6.94 4.60
CA SER A 105 1.36 6.29 3.92
C SER A 105 1.52 6.21 2.41
N ASN A 106 2.30 7.13 1.82
CA ASN A 106 2.37 7.43 0.40
C ASN A 106 1.03 7.91 -0.17
N GLU A 107 0.22 8.55 0.69
CA GLU A 107 -1.07 9.14 0.33
C GLU A 107 -1.11 10.61 0.80
N GLN A 108 -1.83 11.45 0.07
CA GLN A 108 -1.98 12.87 0.43
C GLN A 108 -2.98 13.06 1.56
N GLU A 109 -4.00 12.20 1.61
CA GLU A 109 -5.07 12.25 2.60
C GLU A 109 -5.28 10.91 3.29
N GLY A 110 -5.92 10.94 4.44
CA GLY A 110 -6.22 9.73 5.23
C GLY A 110 -7.35 8.89 4.65
N VAL A 111 -8.07 9.38 3.65
CA VAL A 111 -9.19 8.69 3.01
C VAL A 111 -9.00 8.71 1.50
N LEU A 112 -9.05 7.54 0.87
CA LEU A 112 -9.22 7.41 -0.57
C LEU A 112 -10.70 7.23 -0.89
N CYS A 113 -11.22 8.04 -1.80
CA CYS A 113 -12.59 7.88 -2.27
C CYS A 113 -12.64 7.76 -3.79
N GLY A 114 -13.62 7.04 -4.27
CA GLY A 114 -13.77 6.80 -5.69
C GLY A 114 -14.98 5.96 -6.05
N THR A 115 -15.16 5.76 -7.34
CA THR A 115 -16.12 4.81 -7.88
C THR A 115 -15.40 3.52 -8.27
N ALA A 116 -16.08 2.41 -8.12
CA ALA A 116 -15.56 1.09 -8.49
C ALA A 116 -16.71 0.15 -8.89
N LYS A 117 -16.34 -1.06 -9.27
CA LYS A 117 -17.28 -2.18 -9.40
C LYS A 117 -16.85 -3.29 -8.43
N ILE A 118 -17.84 -3.93 -7.82
CA ILE A 118 -17.69 -5.15 -7.05
C ILE A 118 -18.68 -6.17 -7.63
N TYR A 119 -18.17 -7.28 -8.16
CA TYR A 119 -18.98 -8.25 -8.92
C TYR A 119 -19.84 -7.57 -10.00
N GLU A 120 -19.20 -6.68 -10.79
CA GLU A 120 -19.82 -5.88 -11.85
C GLU A 120 -20.84 -4.83 -11.38
N GLN A 121 -21.17 -4.78 -10.10
CA GLN A 121 -22.07 -3.78 -9.52
C GLN A 121 -21.30 -2.49 -9.20
N ALA A 122 -21.78 -1.37 -9.75
CA ALA A 122 -21.19 -0.06 -9.50
C ALA A 122 -21.40 0.38 -8.04
N CYS A 123 -20.34 0.88 -7.43
CA CYS A 123 -20.37 1.38 -6.05
C CYS A 123 -19.46 2.60 -5.86
N CYS A 124 -19.71 3.34 -4.78
CA CYS A 124 -18.79 4.34 -4.26
C CYS A 124 -18.05 3.78 -3.06
N LEU A 125 -16.74 4.01 -3.01
CA LEU A 125 -15.88 3.52 -1.94
C LEU A 125 -15.23 4.70 -1.21
N PHE A 126 -15.15 4.55 0.12
CA PHE A 126 -14.37 5.38 1.03
C PHE A 126 -13.49 4.44 1.85
N VAL A 127 -12.18 4.52 1.66
CA VAL A 127 -11.23 3.59 2.28
C VAL A 127 -10.19 4.37 3.06
N MET A 128 -10.03 4.03 4.34
CA MET A 128 -9.05 4.60 5.27
C MET A 128 -7.88 3.64 5.51
#